data_cb03cfa1721a206778c80c15bf6ef491
#
_entry.id   cb03cfa1721a206778c80c15bf6ef491
#
_cell.length_a   1.000
_cell.length_b   1.000
_cell.length_c   1.000
_cell.angle_alpha   90.00
_cell.angle_beta   90.00
_cell.angle_gamma   90.00
#
_symmetry.space_group_name_H-M   'P 1'
#
loop_
_entity.id
_entity.type
_entity.pdbx_description
1 polymer ?
#
loop_
_entity_poly.entity_id
_entity_poly.type
_entity_poly.pdbx_seq_one_letter_code
_entity_poly.pdbx_strand_id
1 'polypeptide(L)'
;YPPLKKYFDSVADLLAVNDTTEHNPAKAASLLEGAGYSKDGDGNWVDAQGTGINCEIIGFSPWVDLGPITAEQLRREGINATYSQPPDASSRMAEGNFECLMFGHGGSVRDPYFTMKLYQSASVNIPGGHQVNFYHWENERFDELTDEVAKTHPDDIDKMQELWHEAMDIWITELPDVPVLEFYHRIIMSEKRWTNWPLG
;
A
#
# COMPACT_ATOMS: atom_id res chain seq x y z
N TYR A 1 1.20 15.83 -6.41
CA TYR A 1 0.62 16.32 -7.66
C TYR A 1 -0.46 17.38 -7.34
N PRO A 2 -0.31 18.65 -7.81
CA PRO A 2 -1.26 19.73 -7.50
C PRO A 2 -2.73 19.41 -7.82
N PRO A 3 -3.08 18.71 -8.92
CA PRO A 3 -4.48 18.36 -9.20
C PRO A 3 -5.12 17.41 -8.19
N LEU A 4 -4.33 16.62 -7.47
CA LEU A 4 -4.82 15.66 -6.47
C LEU A 4 -4.97 16.29 -5.08
N LYS A 5 -4.39 17.47 -4.83
CA LYS A 5 -4.43 18.09 -3.50
C LYS A 5 -5.84 18.18 -2.92
N LYS A 6 -6.82 18.57 -3.74
CA LYS A 6 -8.23 18.67 -3.33
C LYS A 6 -8.82 17.36 -2.81
N TYR A 7 -8.36 16.22 -3.33
CA TYR A 7 -8.78 14.90 -2.87
C TYR A 7 -8.10 14.49 -1.57
N PHE A 8 -6.81 14.84 -1.40
CA PHE A 8 -6.14 14.67 -0.10
C PHE A 8 -6.78 15.53 0.97
N ASP A 9 -7.10 16.78 0.66
CA ASP A 9 -7.72 17.69 1.61
C ASP A 9 -9.12 17.19 2.03
N SER A 10 -9.86 16.51 1.14
CA SER A 10 -11.20 15.99 1.43
C SER A 10 -11.24 14.77 2.35
N VAL A 11 -10.11 14.15 2.65
CA VAL A 11 -9.99 12.99 3.56
C VAL A 11 -9.18 13.32 4.83
N ALA A 12 -8.97 14.60 5.10
CA ALA A 12 -8.16 15.05 6.24
C ALA A 12 -8.75 14.61 7.60
N ASP A 13 -10.04 14.51 7.71
CA ASP A 13 -10.78 14.00 8.87
C ASP A 13 -10.50 12.51 9.12
N LEU A 14 -10.46 11.69 8.06
CA LEU A 14 -10.13 10.27 8.14
C LEU A 14 -8.68 10.07 8.62
N LEU A 15 -7.75 10.86 8.05
CA LEU A 15 -6.34 10.80 8.43
C LEU A 15 -6.09 11.31 9.86
N ALA A 16 -6.91 12.21 10.36
CA ALA A 16 -6.82 12.68 11.74
C ALA A 16 -7.21 11.59 12.77
N VAL A 17 -8.09 10.66 12.38
CA VAL A 17 -8.51 9.54 13.24
C VAL A 17 -7.58 8.33 13.07
N ASN A 18 -7.15 8.08 11.83
CA ASN A 18 -6.32 6.93 11.45
C ASN A 18 -4.96 7.44 10.94
N ASP A 19 -4.12 7.96 11.84
CA ASP A 19 -2.77 8.41 11.47
C ASP A 19 -1.89 7.21 11.13
N THR A 20 -1.79 6.92 9.83
CA THR A 20 -0.95 5.83 9.30
C THR A 20 0.55 6.16 9.31
N THR A 21 0.92 7.39 9.69
CA THR A 21 2.33 7.82 9.82
C THR A 21 2.83 7.79 11.26
N GLU A 22 1.96 7.52 12.23
CA GLU A 22 2.30 7.48 13.63
C GLU A 22 3.23 6.30 13.95
N HIS A 23 4.43 6.59 14.45
CA HIS A 23 5.29 5.56 15.03
C HIS A 23 4.91 5.33 16.49
N ASN A 24 4.10 4.31 16.76
CA ASN A 24 3.60 4.02 18.10
C ASN A 24 3.66 2.51 18.43
N PRO A 25 4.83 1.99 18.84
CA PRO A 25 4.98 0.58 19.21
C PRO A 25 4.05 0.13 20.34
N ALA A 26 3.71 1.03 21.28
CA ALA A 26 2.81 0.70 22.38
C ALA A 26 1.37 0.47 21.88
N LYS A 27 0.89 1.28 20.93
CA LYS A 27 -0.40 1.09 20.28
C LYS A 27 -0.41 -0.22 19.47
N ALA A 28 0.66 -0.50 18.73
CA ALA A 28 0.81 -1.75 18.00
C ALA A 28 0.78 -2.97 18.93
N ALA A 29 1.48 -2.91 20.06
CA ALA A 29 1.43 -3.96 21.08
C ALA A 29 0.01 -4.19 21.60
N SER A 30 -0.71 -3.12 21.95
CA SER A 30 -2.10 -3.22 22.43
C SER A 30 -3.04 -3.82 21.40
N LEU A 31 -2.85 -3.53 20.11
CA LEU A 31 -3.63 -4.11 19.02
C LEU A 31 -3.34 -5.61 18.86
N LEU A 32 -2.07 -6.02 18.94
CA LEU A 32 -1.68 -7.42 18.88
C LEU A 32 -2.21 -8.20 20.08
N GLU A 33 -2.12 -7.64 21.29
CA GLU A 33 -2.73 -8.23 22.50
C GLU A 33 -4.25 -8.37 22.37
N GLY A 34 -4.92 -7.34 21.83
CA GLY A 34 -6.35 -7.37 21.54
C GLY A 34 -6.74 -8.43 20.50
N ALA A 35 -5.83 -8.76 19.58
CA ALA A 35 -5.98 -9.83 18.59
C ALA A 35 -5.61 -11.23 19.14
N GLY A 36 -5.21 -11.33 20.41
CA GLY A 36 -4.92 -12.60 21.08
C GLY A 36 -3.46 -13.04 21.03
N TYR A 37 -2.56 -12.17 20.60
CA TYR A 37 -1.12 -12.43 20.64
C TYR A 37 -0.53 -12.03 21.99
N SER A 38 0.60 -12.64 22.35
CA SER A 38 1.40 -12.27 23.52
C SER A 38 2.89 -12.39 23.22
N LYS A 39 3.74 -11.73 24.00
CA LYS A 39 5.17 -11.91 23.84
C LYS A 39 5.67 -13.16 24.58
N ASP A 40 6.49 -13.96 23.90
CA ASP A 40 7.21 -15.10 24.48
C ASP A 40 8.41 -14.65 25.34
N GLY A 41 9.18 -15.61 25.88
CA GLY A 41 10.36 -15.32 26.69
C GLY A 41 11.51 -14.61 25.96
N ASP A 42 11.53 -14.64 24.64
CA ASP A 42 12.53 -13.99 23.78
C ASP A 42 12.01 -12.65 23.22
N GLY A 43 10.77 -12.26 23.54
CA GLY A 43 10.14 -11.02 23.14
C GLY A 43 9.45 -11.05 21.79
N ASN A 44 9.26 -12.24 21.20
CA ASN A 44 8.54 -12.40 19.94
C ASN A 44 7.04 -12.50 20.17
N TRP A 45 6.25 -11.98 19.23
CA TRP A 45 4.81 -12.11 19.23
C TRP A 45 4.37 -13.51 18.78
N VAL A 46 3.61 -14.19 19.65
CA VAL A 46 3.09 -15.54 19.43
C VAL A 46 1.60 -15.60 19.71
N ASP A 47 0.90 -16.47 19.01
CA ASP A 47 -0.51 -16.79 19.26
C ASP A 47 -0.68 -17.67 20.52
N ALA A 48 -1.92 -18.04 20.83
CA ALA A 48 -2.25 -18.90 21.97
C ALA A 48 -1.63 -20.32 21.87
N GLN A 49 -1.20 -20.74 20.70
CA GLN A 49 -0.52 -22.01 20.43
C GLN A 49 1.02 -21.88 20.48
N GLY A 50 1.54 -20.68 20.68
CA GLY A 50 2.97 -20.39 20.67
C GLY A 50 3.55 -20.23 19.27
N THR A 51 2.71 -20.06 18.25
CA THR A 51 3.17 -19.85 16.87
C THR A 51 3.49 -18.37 16.67
N GLY A 52 4.72 -18.05 16.21
CA GLY A 52 5.17 -16.70 15.95
C GLY A 52 4.53 -16.06 14.72
N ILE A 53 4.43 -14.74 14.73
CA ILE A 53 4.08 -13.99 13.52
C ILE A 53 5.27 -14.03 12.58
N ASN A 54 5.09 -14.61 11.39
CA ASN A 54 6.09 -14.64 10.33
C ASN A 54 5.75 -13.62 9.25
N CYS A 55 6.78 -13.03 8.63
CA CYS A 55 6.65 -12.14 7.49
C CYS A 55 7.86 -12.33 6.56
N GLU A 56 7.80 -13.30 5.65
CA GLU A 56 8.76 -13.34 4.55
C GLU A 56 8.43 -12.21 3.57
N ILE A 57 9.21 -11.14 3.60
CA ILE A 57 9.07 -10.05 2.65
C ILE A 57 9.80 -10.42 1.37
N ILE A 58 9.07 -10.68 0.31
CA ILE A 58 9.67 -10.80 -1.02
C ILE A 58 9.66 -9.44 -1.73
N GLY A 59 10.69 -9.17 -2.53
CA GLY A 59 10.81 -7.89 -3.22
C GLY A 59 11.58 -7.99 -4.53
N PHE A 60 11.85 -6.84 -5.11
CA PHE A 60 12.51 -6.66 -6.40
C PHE A 60 13.71 -5.72 -6.27
N SER A 61 14.56 -5.70 -7.30
CA SER A 61 15.79 -4.90 -7.34
C SER A 61 15.67 -3.45 -6.85
N PRO A 62 14.60 -2.67 -7.15
CA PRO A 62 14.47 -1.31 -6.62
C PRO A 62 14.41 -1.21 -5.09
N TRP A 63 14.08 -2.31 -4.40
CA TRP A 63 13.85 -2.35 -2.95
C TRP A 63 14.96 -3.06 -2.17
N VAL A 64 16.11 -3.31 -2.83
CA VAL A 64 17.25 -4.05 -2.24
C VAL A 64 17.78 -3.42 -0.96
N ASP A 65 17.73 -2.10 -0.84
CA ASP A 65 18.19 -1.39 0.36
C ASP A 65 17.08 -1.25 1.41
N LEU A 66 15.84 -1.07 0.97
CA LEU A 66 14.69 -0.85 1.86
C LEU A 66 14.21 -2.15 2.54
N GLY A 67 14.16 -3.24 1.79
CA GLY A 67 13.62 -4.51 2.28
C GLY A 67 14.32 -5.04 3.54
N PRO A 68 15.65 -5.12 3.58
CA PRO A 68 16.38 -5.54 4.79
C PRO A 68 16.14 -4.61 5.98
N ILE A 69 16.02 -3.30 5.76
CA ILE A 69 15.75 -2.32 6.82
C ILE A 69 14.35 -2.56 7.40
N THR A 70 13.35 -2.75 6.55
CA THR A 70 11.97 -3.04 6.98
C THR A 70 11.91 -4.34 7.79
N ALA A 71 12.53 -5.40 7.30
CA ALA A 71 12.60 -6.68 8.02
C ALA A 71 13.29 -6.53 9.39
N GLU A 72 14.36 -5.73 9.48
CA GLU A 72 15.06 -5.46 10.74
C GLU A 72 14.19 -4.68 11.73
N GLN A 73 13.44 -3.68 11.26
CA GLN A 73 12.51 -2.94 12.11
C GLN A 73 11.41 -3.85 12.68
N LEU A 74 10.82 -4.71 11.85
CA LEU A 74 9.81 -5.68 12.30
C LEU A 74 10.38 -6.67 13.33
N ARG A 75 11.61 -7.16 13.13
CA ARG A 75 12.26 -8.06 14.11
C ARG A 75 12.49 -7.39 15.46
N ARG A 76 12.84 -6.11 15.49
CA ARG A 76 13.01 -5.36 16.76
C ARG A 76 11.71 -5.27 17.55
N GLU A 77 10.58 -5.29 16.85
CA GLU A 77 9.26 -5.27 17.48
C GLU A 77 8.73 -6.68 17.82
N GLY A 78 9.49 -7.73 17.51
CA GLY A 78 9.15 -9.11 17.84
C GLY A 78 8.40 -9.87 16.78
N ILE A 79 8.44 -9.41 15.52
CA ILE A 79 7.90 -10.13 14.36
C ILE A 79 9.05 -10.85 13.64
N ASN A 80 8.89 -12.14 13.36
CA ASN A 80 9.91 -12.94 12.65
C ASN A 80 9.89 -12.55 11.15
N ALA A 81 10.59 -11.47 10.81
CA ALA A 81 10.62 -10.94 9.45
C ALA A 81 11.96 -11.24 8.75
N THR A 82 11.86 -11.62 7.48
CA THR A 82 13.01 -11.80 6.57
C THR A 82 12.77 -11.04 5.26
N TYR A 83 13.85 -10.76 4.52
CA TYR A 83 13.75 -10.18 3.19
C TYR A 83 14.51 -11.01 2.18
N SER A 84 13.89 -11.26 1.02
CA SER A 84 14.51 -11.99 -0.06
C SER A 84 14.10 -11.44 -1.43
N GLN A 85 14.89 -11.77 -2.46
CA GLN A 85 14.58 -11.50 -3.87
C GLN A 85 14.63 -12.83 -4.65
N PRO A 86 13.63 -13.70 -4.45
CA PRO A 86 13.65 -15.00 -5.11
C PRO A 86 13.46 -14.82 -6.64
N PRO A 87 14.06 -15.69 -7.47
CA PRO A 87 13.95 -15.61 -8.93
C PRO A 87 12.52 -15.70 -9.44
N ASP A 88 11.63 -16.33 -8.68
CA ASP A 88 10.20 -16.51 -8.96
C ASP A 88 9.30 -15.46 -8.30
N ALA A 89 9.88 -14.38 -7.75
CA ALA A 89 9.12 -13.32 -7.08
C ALA A 89 7.94 -12.80 -7.92
N SER A 90 8.13 -12.64 -9.24
CA SER A 90 7.06 -12.18 -10.14
C SER A 90 5.89 -13.17 -10.25
N SER A 91 6.19 -14.47 -10.30
CA SER A 91 5.15 -15.51 -10.33
C SER A 91 4.43 -15.58 -8.99
N ARG A 92 5.18 -15.56 -7.88
CA ARG A 92 4.61 -15.55 -6.53
C ARG A 92 3.70 -14.33 -6.31
N MET A 93 4.13 -13.16 -6.75
CA MET A 93 3.31 -11.94 -6.71
C MET A 93 2.02 -12.10 -7.52
N ALA A 94 2.14 -12.61 -8.74
CA ALA A 94 1.00 -12.81 -9.63
C ALA A 94 -0.02 -13.82 -9.11
N GLU A 95 0.45 -14.83 -8.37
CA GLU A 95 -0.38 -15.90 -7.80
C GLU A 95 -0.90 -15.59 -6.40
N GLY A 96 -0.45 -14.47 -5.78
CA GLY A 96 -0.73 -14.17 -4.36
C GLY A 96 0.00 -15.11 -3.39
N ASN A 97 1.04 -15.79 -3.85
CA ASN A 97 1.79 -16.78 -3.07
C ASN A 97 2.96 -16.12 -2.31
N PHE A 98 2.64 -15.27 -1.35
CA PHE A 98 3.59 -14.59 -0.48
C PHE A 98 2.94 -14.25 0.86
N GLU A 99 3.75 -14.10 1.91
CA GLU A 99 3.30 -13.58 3.21
C GLU A 99 3.29 -12.06 3.19
N CYS A 100 4.41 -11.46 2.77
CA CYS A 100 4.58 -10.02 2.64
C CYS A 100 5.26 -9.71 1.29
N LEU A 101 4.81 -8.66 0.63
CA LEU A 101 5.38 -8.20 -0.64
C LEU A 101 5.84 -6.75 -0.51
N MET A 102 7.09 -6.48 -0.87
CA MET A 102 7.56 -5.10 -1.01
C MET A 102 7.54 -4.71 -2.48
N PHE A 103 6.61 -3.83 -2.80
CA PHE A 103 6.38 -3.38 -4.15
C PHE A 103 6.06 -1.88 -4.18
N GLY A 104 6.04 -1.30 -5.35
CA GLY A 104 5.62 0.08 -5.55
C GLY A 104 4.91 0.20 -6.88
N HIS A 105 3.87 1.00 -6.92
CA HIS A 105 3.12 1.27 -8.14
C HIS A 105 2.93 2.77 -8.34
N GLY A 106 2.64 3.15 -9.58
CA GLY A 106 2.20 4.50 -9.88
C GLY A 106 0.78 4.73 -9.39
N GLY A 107 0.43 6.00 -9.23
CA GLY A 107 -0.91 6.42 -8.86
C GLY A 107 -1.54 7.37 -9.87
N SER A 108 -2.71 7.85 -9.54
CA SER A 108 -3.41 8.90 -10.27
C SER A 108 -2.58 10.19 -10.32
N VAL A 109 -2.79 10.97 -11.38
CA VAL A 109 -2.15 12.29 -11.55
C VAL A 109 -3.16 13.43 -11.67
N ARG A 110 -4.42 13.13 -11.98
CA ARG A 110 -5.49 14.11 -12.23
C ARG A 110 -6.69 13.93 -11.32
N ASP A 111 -7.17 12.72 -11.19
CA ASP A 111 -8.35 12.30 -10.42
C ASP A 111 -8.07 10.94 -9.75
N PRO A 112 -8.90 10.48 -8.81
CA PRO A 112 -8.61 9.27 -8.03
C PRO A 112 -8.81 7.95 -8.79
N TYR A 113 -9.45 7.95 -9.96
CA TYR A 113 -9.90 6.71 -10.63
C TYR A 113 -8.79 5.68 -10.84
N PHE A 114 -7.64 6.11 -11.38
CA PHE A 114 -6.56 5.16 -11.67
C PHE A 114 -6.03 4.49 -10.39
N THR A 115 -5.88 5.24 -9.30
CA THR A 115 -5.44 4.68 -8.02
C THR A 115 -6.47 3.69 -7.48
N MET A 116 -7.76 4.05 -7.46
CA MET A 116 -8.82 3.15 -7.00
C MET A 116 -8.86 1.85 -7.81
N LYS A 117 -8.70 1.95 -9.14
CA LYS A 117 -8.69 0.77 -10.02
C LYS A 117 -7.57 -0.22 -9.70
N LEU A 118 -6.46 0.21 -9.11
CA LEU A 118 -5.37 -0.68 -8.71
C LEU A 118 -5.80 -1.69 -7.62
N TYR A 119 -6.82 -1.34 -6.85
CA TYR A 119 -7.33 -2.16 -5.74
C TYR A 119 -8.66 -2.86 -6.06
N GLN A 120 -9.22 -2.66 -7.25
CA GLN A 120 -10.48 -3.26 -7.65
C GLN A 120 -10.36 -4.78 -7.75
N SER A 121 -11.34 -5.52 -7.22
CA SER A 121 -11.37 -7.00 -7.20
C SER A 121 -11.22 -7.60 -8.60
N ALA A 122 -11.84 -6.99 -9.61
CA ALA A 122 -11.73 -7.42 -11.01
C ALA A 122 -10.30 -7.32 -11.59
N SER A 123 -9.39 -6.62 -10.89
CA SER A 123 -7.98 -6.48 -11.29
C SER A 123 -7.08 -7.59 -10.74
N VAL A 124 -7.63 -8.54 -9.97
CA VAL A 124 -6.95 -9.75 -9.51
C VAL A 124 -6.88 -10.77 -10.65
N ASN A 125 -5.73 -11.41 -10.82
CA ASN A 125 -5.56 -12.56 -11.70
C ASN A 125 -6.04 -12.39 -13.16
N ILE A 126 -5.70 -11.29 -13.82
CA ILE A 126 -5.97 -11.09 -15.24
C ILE A 126 -5.01 -11.99 -16.06
N PRO A 127 -5.47 -13.07 -16.70
CA PRO A 127 -4.60 -13.96 -17.46
C PRO A 127 -3.90 -13.22 -18.61
N GLY A 128 -2.57 -13.27 -18.65
CA GLY A 128 -1.76 -12.62 -19.68
C GLY A 128 -1.72 -11.08 -19.61
N GLY A 129 -2.34 -10.48 -18.60
CA GLY A 129 -2.33 -9.05 -18.33
C GLY A 129 -1.34 -8.67 -17.23
N HIS A 130 -1.08 -7.37 -17.10
CA HIS A 130 -0.46 -6.86 -15.89
C HIS A 130 -1.52 -6.87 -14.79
N GLN A 131 -1.30 -7.67 -13.79
CA GLN A 131 -2.08 -7.62 -12.56
C GLN A 131 -1.77 -6.31 -11.86
N VAL A 132 -2.81 -5.66 -11.34
CA VAL A 132 -2.67 -4.41 -10.63
C VAL A 132 -3.10 -4.54 -9.17
N ASN A 133 -4.08 -5.39 -8.86
CA ASN A 133 -4.42 -5.74 -7.50
C ASN A 133 -3.55 -6.91 -7.00
N PHE A 134 -2.28 -6.62 -6.68
CA PHE A 134 -1.33 -7.62 -6.15
C PHE A 134 -1.66 -8.06 -4.74
N TYR A 135 -2.49 -7.31 -4.05
CA TYR A 135 -2.88 -7.55 -2.67
C TYR A 135 -3.90 -8.66 -2.54
N HIS A 136 -4.55 -9.05 -3.64
CA HIS A 136 -5.69 -9.97 -3.68
C HIS A 136 -6.80 -9.55 -2.70
N TRP A 137 -6.89 -8.23 -2.46
CA TRP A 137 -7.92 -7.64 -1.63
C TRP A 137 -9.21 -7.49 -2.42
N GLU A 138 -10.32 -7.81 -1.79
CA GLU A 138 -11.65 -7.74 -2.39
C GLU A 138 -12.60 -7.01 -1.44
N ASN A 139 -13.25 -5.97 -1.95
CA ASN A 139 -14.29 -5.25 -1.24
C ASN A 139 -15.34 -4.75 -2.23
N GLU A 140 -16.56 -5.33 -2.11
CA GLU A 140 -17.65 -5.04 -3.05
C GLU A 140 -18.02 -3.55 -3.08
N ARG A 141 -18.08 -2.89 -1.90
CA ARG A 141 -18.42 -1.46 -1.86
C ARG A 141 -17.33 -0.59 -2.46
N PHE A 142 -16.09 -0.93 -2.27
CA PHE A 142 -14.96 -0.23 -2.91
C PHE A 142 -14.99 -0.39 -4.43
N ASP A 143 -15.35 -1.57 -4.93
CA ASP A 143 -15.52 -1.83 -6.37
C ASP A 143 -16.64 -0.99 -6.96
N GLU A 144 -17.82 -0.94 -6.30
CA GLU A 144 -18.93 -0.08 -6.70
C GLU A 144 -18.52 1.40 -6.77
N LEU A 145 -17.85 1.91 -5.74
CA LEU A 145 -17.35 3.29 -5.69
C LEU A 145 -16.38 3.59 -6.82
N THR A 146 -15.49 2.63 -7.15
CA THR A 146 -14.57 2.77 -8.27
C THR A 146 -15.31 2.87 -9.59
N ASP A 147 -16.35 2.06 -9.78
CA ASP A 147 -17.21 2.10 -10.97
C ASP A 147 -18.06 3.38 -11.05
N GLU A 148 -18.50 3.92 -9.92
CA GLU A 148 -19.20 5.20 -9.86
C GLU A 148 -18.26 6.36 -10.23
N VAL A 149 -17.02 6.36 -9.71
CA VAL A 149 -15.98 7.33 -10.09
C VAL A 149 -15.72 7.28 -11.60
N ALA A 150 -15.65 6.11 -12.20
CA ALA A 150 -15.45 5.94 -13.65
C ALA A 150 -16.58 6.58 -14.50
N LYS A 151 -17.79 6.65 -13.96
CA LYS A 151 -19.00 7.20 -14.63
C LYS A 151 -19.22 8.68 -14.30
N THR A 152 -18.56 9.20 -13.28
CA THR A 152 -18.70 10.60 -12.83
C THR A 152 -17.91 11.52 -13.74
N HIS A 153 -18.49 12.67 -14.11
CA HIS A 153 -17.79 13.64 -14.93
C HIS A 153 -16.59 14.23 -14.15
N PRO A 154 -15.39 14.34 -14.74
CA PRO A 154 -14.18 14.79 -14.01
C PRO A 154 -14.28 16.20 -13.41
N ASP A 155 -15.19 17.04 -13.91
CA ASP A 155 -15.43 18.38 -13.41
C ASP A 155 -16.51 18.44 -12.30
N ASP A 156 -17.20 17.33 -12.03
CA ASP A 156 -18.09 17.18 -10.87
C ASP A 156 -17.25 16.85 -9.64
N ILE A 157 -16.55 17.88 -9.15
CA ILE A 157 -15.57 17.74 -8.08
C ILE A 157 -16.22 17.30 -6.77
N ASP A 158 -17.40 17.81 -6.46
CA ASP A 158 -18.10 17.51 -5.20
C ASP A 158 -18.46 16.02 -5.16
N LYS A 159 -19.04 15.48 -6.25
CA LYS A 159 -19.36 14.05 -6.34
C LYS A 159 -18.11 13.16 -6.34
N MET A 160 -17.07 13.57 -7.03
CA MET A 160 -15.78 12.85 -7.04
C MET A 160 -15.14 12.80 -5.65
N GLN A 161 -15.22 13.89 -4.87
CA GLN A 161 -14.71 13.93 -3.50
C GLN A 161 -15.54 13.08 -2.54
N GLU A 162 -16.87 13.09 -2.68
CA GLU A 162 -17.76 12.23 -1.89
C GLU A 162 -17.41 10.75 -2.08
N LEU A 163 -17.31 10.29 -3.34
CA LEU A 163 -16.96 8.90 -3.66
C LEU A 163 -15.55 8.53 -3.20
N TRP A 164 -14.61 9.44 -3.38
CA TRP A 164 -13.24 9.26 -2.91
C TRP A 164 -13.16 9.15 -1.39
N HIS A 165 -13.87 10.00 -0.66
CA HIS A 165 -13.89 9.98 0.80
C HIS A 165 -14.40 8.64 1.33
N GLU A 166 -15.53 8.14 0.81
CA GLU A 166 -16.07 6.85 1.21
C GLU A 166 -15.11 5.68 0.86
N ALA A 167 -14.49 5.72 -0.32
CA ALA A 167 -13.52 4.71 -0.72
C ALA A 167 -12.27 4.72 0.18
N MET A 168 -11.81 5.90 0.57
CA MET A 168 -10.65 6.03 1.46
C MET A 168 -10.96 5.63 2.89
N ASP A 169 -12.18 5.82 3.38
CA ASP A 169 -12.59 5.31 4.69
C ASP A 169 -12.47 3.79 4.75
N ILE A 170 -12.95 3.09 3.72
CA ILE A 170 -12.80 1.64 3.58
C ILE A 170 -11.32 1.27 3.52
N TRP A 171 -10.56 1.89 2.62
CA TRP A 171 -9.15 1.55 2.39
C TRP A 171 -8.26 1.77 3.62
N ILE A 172 -8.45 2.88 4.33
CA ILE A 172 -7.69 3.20 5.56
C ILE A 172 -8.06 2.25 6.70
N THR A 173 -9.34 1.84 6.78
CA THR A 173 -9.82 0.93 7.82
C THR A 173 -9.31 -0.50 7.60
N GLU A 174 -9.33 -0.99 6.37
CA GLU A 174 -8.90 -2.36 6.04
C GLU A 174 -7.39 -2.47 5.74
N LEU A 175 -6.76 -1.37 5.36
CA LEU A 175 -5.33 -1.20 5.12
C LEU A 175 -4.73 -2.33 4.24
N PRO A 176 -5.20 -2.54 3.00
CA PRO A 176 -4.74 -3.61 2.12
C PRO A 176 -3.24 -3.51 1.77
N ASP A 177 -2.65 -2.34 1.88
CA ASP A 177 -1.20 -2.15 1.89
C ASP A 177 -0.75 -1.12 2.91
N VAL A 178 0.54 -1.15 3.26
CA VAL A 178 1.16 -0.21 4.20
C VAL A 178 2.16 0.65 3.44
N PRO A 179 1.86 1.95 3.22
CA PRO A 179 2.80 2.87 2.59
C PRO A 179 4.05 3.06 3.47
N VAL A 180 5.20 2.59 3.00
CA VAL A 180 6.46 2.68 3.77
C VAL A 180 7.31 3.87 3.37
N LEU A 181 7.20 4.35 2.13
CA LEU A 181 7.84 5.58 1.66
C LEU A 181 7.25 6.08 0.34
N GLU A 182 7.50 7.33 0.04
CA GLU A 182 7.26 7.91 -1.28
C GLU A 182 8.53 7.79 -2.14
N PHE A 183 8.41 7.20 -3.32
CA PHE A 183 9.53 6.98 -4.22
C PHE A 183 9.59 8.10 -5.27
N TYR A 184 10.67 8.88 -5.23
CA TYR A 184 10.93 9.94 -6.20
C TYR A 184 11.85 9.47 -7.31
N HIS A 185 11.37 9.47 -8.55
CA HIS A 185 12.22 9.23 -9.71
C HIS A 185 13.19 10.40 -9.93
N ARG A 186 14.46 10.14 -9.78
CA ARG A 186 15.52 11.11 -10.16
C ARG A 186 15.81 10.96 -11.65
N ILE A 187 15.26 11.84 -12.46
CA ILE A 187 15.48 11.83 -13.90
C ILE A 187 16.68 12.72 -14.19
N ILE A 188 17.77 12.11 -14.69
CA ILE A 188 18.95 12.83 -15.14
C ILE A 188 18.64 13.38 -16.52
N MET A 189 18.68 14.71 -16.67
CA MET A 189 18.43 15.40 -17.93
C MET A 189 19.71 16.02 -18.42
N SER A 190 20.02 15.84 -19.72
CA SER A 190 21.18 16.44 -20.37
C SER A 190 20.76 17.63 -21.21
N GLU A 191 21.30 18.80 -20.91
CA GLU A 191 21.04 20.02 -21.68
C GLU A 191 21.99 20.21 -22.91
N LYS A 192 22.80 19.18 -23.20
CA LYS A 192 23.75 19.24 -24.32
C LYS A 192 23.06 19.40 -25.68
N ARG A 193 21.85 18.83 -25.84
CA ARG A 193 21.08 18.82 -27.09
C ARG A 193 19.69 19.36 -26.98
N TRP A 194 19.12 19.35 -25.77
CA TRP A 194 17.74 19.75 -25.46
C TRP A 194 17.75 20.65 -24.25
N THR A 195 17.00 21.74 -24.31
CA THR A 195 16.84 22.70 -23.22
C THR A 195 15.36 22.85 -22.89
N ASN A 196 15.04 23.58 -21.84
CA ASN A 196 13.65 23.82 -21.38
C ASN A 196 12.90 22.53 -20.98
N TRP A 197 13.58 21.62 -20.30
CA TRP A 197 12.92 20.50 -19.69
C TRP A 197 11.83 20.99 -18.71
N PRO A 198 10.63 20.39 -18.73
CA PRO A 198 9.61 20.70 -17.71
C PRO A 198 10.12 20.27 -16.34
N LEU A 199 10.46 21.23 -15.53
CA LEU A 199 10.74 21.02 -14.11
C LEU A 199 9.39 21.13 -13.40
N GLY A 200 8.82 20.00 -12.95
CA GLY A 200 7.50 19.87 -12.36
C GLY A 200 7.23 20.73 -11.14
#